data_2c6eea841cbadf8fe2e3b608481621a2
#
_entry.id   2c6eea841cbadf8fe2e3b608481621a2
#
_cell.length_a   1.000
_cell.length_b   1.000
_cell.length_c   1.000
_cell.angle_alpha   90.00
_cell.angle_beta   90.00
_cell.angle_gamma   90.00
#
_symmetry.space_group_name_H-M   'P 1'
#
loop_
_entity.id
_entity.type
_entity.pdbx_description
1 polymer ?
#
loop_
_entity_poly.entity_id
_entity_poly.type
_entity_poly.pdbx_seq_one_letter_code
_entity_poly.pdbx_strand_id
1 'polypeptide(L)'
;GITTQFGEDTQNKENIMQNNEYYNNLIEYTFWAFEYFHKPANGVVRITRDIYVHDNFCRMSGKGWGRPGAGHMCCFAPSGEDISNVVIEHNIFDRGFAFLVSTYSADASELNYNENVYVQEKGELLAFINSTTHYMDDNAYKTVSDLVGDEACCVIGVNW
;
A
#
# COMPACT_ATOMS: atom_id res chain seq x y z
N GLY A 1 -10.73 7.74 -3.31
CA GLY A 1 -9.70 6.70 -3.39
C GLY A 1 -10.05 5.61 -4.40
N ILE A 2 -9.08 4.84 -4.72
CA ILE A 2 -9.22 3.69 -5.61
C ILE A 2 -9.16 2.44 -4.75
N THR A 3 -10.25 1.68 -4.74
CA THR A 3 -10.35 0.47 -3.93
C THR A 3 -10.65 -0.70 -4.84
N THR A 4 -9.81 -1.72 -4.78
CA THR A 4 -10.06 -3.01 -5.39
C THR A 4 -9.97 -4.06 -4.30
N GLN A 5 -11.10 -4.62 -3.93
CA GLN A 5 -11.21 -5.57 -2.85
C GLN A 5 -11.98 -6.80 -3.31
N PHE A 6 -11.40 -7.97 -3.10
CA PHE A 6 -12.14 -9.22 -3.19
C PHE A 6 -12.60 -9.64 -1.79
N GLY A 7 -13.91 -9.72 -1.65
CA GLY A 7 -14.54 -10.27 -0.45
C GLY A 7 -14.39 -11.78 -0.33
N GLU A 8 -15.03 -12.34 0.69
CA GLU A 8 -15.12 -13.79 0.90
C GLU A 8 -16.17 -14.39 -0.05
N ASP A 9 -15.95 -14.32 -1.37
CA ASP A 9 -16.80 -15.07 -2.30
C ASP A 9 -16.39 -16.53 -2.30
N THR A 10 -17.16 -17.33 -1.61
CA THR A 10 -16.95 -18.79 -1.52
C THR A 10 -17.62 -19.54 -2.67
N GLN A 11 -18.34 -18.87 -3.54
CA GLN A 11 -19.05 -19.51 -4.65
C GLN A 11 -18.18 -19.61 -5.91
N ASN A 12 -17.25 -18.68 -6.09
CA ASN A 12 -16.29 -18.76 -7.18
C ASN A 12 -15.00 -19.40 -6.71
N LYS A 13 -14.58 -20.44 -7.41
CA LYS A 13 -13.34 -21.17 -7.08
C LYS A 13 -12.08 -20.40 -7.49
N GLU A 14 -12.21 -19.35 -8.27
CA GLU A 14 -11.12 -18.55 -8.78
C GLU A 14 -11.50 -17.06 -8.80
N ASN A 15 -10.68 -16.23 -8.20
CA ASN A 15 -10.79 -14.77 -8.21
C ASN A 15 -9.52 -14.18 -8.82
N ILE A 16 -9.68 -13.44 -9.91
CA ILE A 16 -8.56 -12.90 -10.68
C ILE A 16 -8.61 -11.37 -10.67
N MET A 17 -7.50 -10.76 -10.25
CA MET A 17 -7.19 -9.35 -10.49
C MET A 17 -5.99 -9.27 -11.42
N GLN A 18 -6.19 -8.75 -12.61
CA GLN A 18 -5.11 -8.65 -13.58
C GLN A 18 -5.28 -7.47 -14.55
N ASN A 19 -4.17 -7.07 -15.16
CA ASN A 19 -4.13 -6.05 -16.21
C ASN A 19 -4.73 -4.70 -15.76
N ASN A 20 -4.46 -4.29 -14.54
CA ASN A 20 -4.91 -3.01 -14.02
C ASN A 20 -3.76 -2.00 -13.96
N GLU A 21 -4.00 -0.82 -14.47
CA GLU A 21 -3.07 0.29 -14.44
C GLU A 21 -3.74 1.52 -13.81
N TYR A 22 -3.06 2.12 -12.85
CA TYR A 22 -3.52 3.30 -12.11
C TYR A 22 -2.42 4.36 -12.12
N TYR A 23 -2.60 5.44 -12.87
CA TYR A 23 -1.55 6.44 -13.04
C TYR A 23 -2.08 7.87 -13.17
N ASN A 24 -1.20 8.83 -12.89
CA ASN A 24 -1.47 10.26 -13.00
C ASN A 24 -2.70 10.72 -12.21
N ASN A 25 -3.00 10.08 -11.07
CA ASN A 25 -4.11 10.48 -10.22
C ASN A 25 -3.62 11.42 -9.11
N LEU A 26 -4.41 12.45 -8.83
CA LEU A 26 -4.35 13.21 -7.59
C LEU A 26 -5.42 12.67 -6.64
N ILE A 27 -5.00 12.09 -5.52
CA ILE A 27 -5.88 11.49 -4.52
C ILE A 27 -5.67 12.18 -3.18
N GLU A 28 -6.70 12.86 -2.69
CA GLU A 28 -6.61 13.68 -1.49
C GLU A 28 -7.80 13.43 -0.55
N TYR A 29 -7.54 13.52 0.76
CA TYR A 29 -8.56 13.50 1.81
C TYR A 29 -9.50 12.29 1.73
N THR A 30 -8.99 11.15 1.32
CA THR A 30 -9.74 9.89 1.24
C THR A 30 -9.45 9.01 2.44
N PHE A 31 -10.33 8.04 2.70
CA PHE A 31 -10.07 7.04 3.73
C PHE A 31 -8.86 6.18 3.36
N TRP A 32 -8.82 5.69 2.11
CA TRP A 32 -7.65 5.11 1.47
C TRP A 32 -7.41 5.81 0.15
N ALA A 33 -6.16 6.08 -0.18
CA ALA A 33 -5.82 6.51 -1.54
C ALA A 33 -5.87 5.31 -2.48
N PHE A 34 -5.15 4.24 -2.11
CA PHE A 34 -5.24 2.95 -2.77
C PHE A 34 -5.49 1.85 -1.75
N GLU A 35 -6.43 0.98 -2.06
CA GLU A 35 -6.63 -0.26 -1.32
C GLU A 35 -6.68 -1.42 -2.31
N TYR A 36 -5.69 -2.29 -2.20
CA TYR A 36 -5.57 -3.51 -2.94
C TYR A 36 -5.50 -4.66 -1.95
N PHE A 37 -6.64 -5.27 -1.69
CA PHE A 37 -6.77 -6.18 -0.57
C PHE A 37 -7.47 -7.47 -0.98
N HIS A 38 -6.81 -8.60 -0.75
CA HIS A 38 -7.41 -9.92 -0.84
C HIS A 38 -7.61 -10.51 0.56
N LYS A 39 -8.84 -10.87 0.86
CA LYS A 39 -9.13 -11.61 2.08
C LYS A 39 -9.00 -13.10 1.83
N PRO A 40 -8.20 -13.82 2.62
CA PRO A 40 -8.09 -15.27 2.48
C PRO A 40 -9.46 -15.94 2.64
N ALA A 41 -9.81 -16.86 1.75
CA ALA A 41 -10.96 -17.73 1.90
C ALA A 41 -10.57 -19.15 1.52
N ASN A 42 -10.95 -20.13 2.33
CA ASN A 42 -10.60 -21.52 2.10
C ASN A 42 -11.19 -22.05 0.79
N GLY A 43 -10.35 -22.66 -0.04
CA GLY A 43 -10.76 -23.31 -1.27
C GLY A 43 -11.01 -22.37 -2.46
N VAL A 44 -10.61 -21.10 -2.34
CA VAL A 44 -10.68 -20.14 -3.43
C VAL A 44 -9.27 -19.79 -3.88
N VAL A 45 -8.97 -20.08 -5.13
CA VAL A 45 -7.73 -19.64 -5.80
C VAL A 45 -7.80 -18.15 -6.05
N ARG A 46 -6.76 -17.44 -5.70
CA ARG A 46 -6.63 -15.99 -5.94
C ARG A 46 -5.40 -15.69 -6.74
N ILE A 47 -5.61 -14.94 -7.79
CA ILE A 47 -4.56 -14.52 -8.71
C ILE A 47 -4.52 -13.00 -8.73
N THR A 48 -3.35 -12.44 -8.44
CA THR A 48 -3.09 -11.00 -8.55
C THR A 48 -1.87 -10.82 -9.42
N ARG A 49 -2.04 -10.32 -10.64
CA ARG A 49 -0.93 -10.16 -11.57
C ARG A 49 -1.13 -8.98 -12.52
N ASP A 50 -0.01 -8.51 -13.06
CA ASP A 50 0.00 -7.42 -14.04
C ASP A 50 -0.73 -6.17 -13.52
N ILE A 51 -0.38 -5.76 -12.29
CA ILE A 51 -0.92 -4.57 -11.64
C ILE A 51 0.15 -3.49 -11.64
N TYR A 52 -0.20 -2.32 -12.16
CA TYR A 52 0.72 -1.22 -12.28
C TYR A 52 0.16 0.05 -11.65
N VAL A 53 0.82 0.54 -10.60
CA VAL A 53 0.43 1.74 -9.86
C VAL A 53 1.58 2.73 -9.92
N HIS A 54 1.46 3.78 -10.75
CA HIS A 54 2.59 4.68 -10.98
C HIS A 54 2.19 6.14 -11.19
N ASP A 55 3.15 7.04 -10.98
CA ASP A 55 2.99 8.47 -11.20
C ASP A 55 1.78 9.10 -10.50
N ASN A 56 1.37 8.55 -9.35
CA ASN A 56 0.25 9.10 -8.60
C ASN A 56 0.76 10.02 -7.48
N PHE A 57 -0.04 11.02 -7.15
CA PHE A 57 0.15 11.87 -6.00
C PHE A 57 -0.97 11.63 -4.98
N CYS A 58 -0.64 10.97 -3.87
CA CYS A 58 -1.55 10.67 -2.77
C CYS A 58 -1.18 11.52 -1.57
N ARG A 59 -2.11 12.30 -1.04
CA ARG A 59 -1.83 13.13 0.14
C ARG A 59 -3.00 13.23 1.11
N MET A 60 -2.70 13.52 2.37
CA MET A 60 -3.66 13.80 3.44
C MET A 60 -4.80 12.77 3.49
N SER A 61 -4.47 11.49 3.25
CA SER A 61 -5.40 10.37 3.24
C SER A 61 -5.10 9.39 4.37
N GLY A 62 -5.96 8.41 4.58
CA GLY A 62 -5.79 7.41 5.65
C GLY A 62 -6.67 7.64 6.86
N LYS A 63 -7.58 8.62 6.85
CA LYS A 63 -8.50 8.90 7.96
C LYS A 63 -9.90 9.22 7.43
N GLY A 64 -10.91 8.62 8.03
CA GLY A 64 -12.28 8.96 7.70
C GLY A 64 -13.30 8.02 8.32
N TRP A 65 -14.57 8.41 8.24
CA TRP A 65 -15.77 7.60 8.55
C TRP A 65 -15.87 7.07 9.98
N GLY A 66 -15.31 7.76 10.97
CA GLY A 66 -15.49 7.44 12.38
C GLY A 66 -14.94 6.07 12.81
N ARG A 67 -14.08 5.46 12.02
CA ARG A 67 -13.33 4.28 12.44
C ARG A 67 -12.04 4.73 13.11
N PRO A 68 -11.91 4.64 14.44
CA PRO A 68 -10.66 4.97 15.10
C PRO A 68 -9.60 3.93 14.75
N GLY A 69 -8.45 4.40 14.30
CA GLY A 69 -7.20 3.68 14.45
C GLY A 69 -6.76 2.74 13.34
N ALA A 70 -7.35 2.76 12.15
CA ALA A 70 -6.87 1.87 11.11
C ALA A 70 -7.05 2.47 9.71
N GLY A 71 -6.42 3.60 9.48
CA GLY A 71 -6.31 4.10 8.14
C GLY A 71 -4.95 3.75 7.56
N HIS A 72 -4.93 3.49 6.28
CA HIS A 72 -3.70 3.42 5.49
C HIS A 72 -3.87 4.38 4.34
N MET A 73 -2.85 5.11 3.98
CA MET A 73 -2.93 5.84 2.73
C MET A 73 -2.95 4.84 1.57
N CYS A 74 -2.01 3.92 1.57
CA CYS A 74 -1.92 2.88 0.57
C CYS A 74 -1.80 1.51 1.25
N CYS A 75 -2.73 0.62 0.95
CA CYS A 75 -2.73 -0.75 1.41
C CYS A 75 -2.58 -1.67 0.19
N PHE A 76 -1.42 -2.29 0.07
CA PHE A 76 -1.15 -3.31 -0.93
C PHE A 76 -0.94 -4.64 -0.21
N ALA A 77 -2.02 -5.35 -0.01
CA ALA A 77 -2.03 -6.62 0.73
C ALA A 77 -2.71 -7.72 -0.11
N PRO A 78 -2.15 -8.05 -1.27
CA PRO A 78 -2.63 -9.22 -1.99
C PRO A 78 -2.36 -10.47 -1.14
N SER A 79 -3.26 -11.41 -1.20
CA SER A 79 -3.03 -12.75 -0.69
C SER A 79 -3.52 -13.74 -1.71
N GLY A 80 -2.77 -14.76 -2.00
CA GLY A 80 -3.18 -15.72 -3.00
C GLY A 80 -2.08 -16.70 -3.34
N GLU A 81 -2.37 -17.55 -4.30
CA GLU A 81 -1.48 -18.60 -4.75
C GLU A 81 -0.59 -18.15 -5.93
N ASP A 82 -0.97 -17.06 -6.59
CA ASP A 82 -0.22 -16.48 -7.69
C ASP A 82 -0.25 -14.96 -7.59
N ILE A 83 0.84 -14.39 -7.07
CA ILE A 83 1.08 -12.95 -7.02
C ILE A 83 2.30 -12.69 -7.91
N SER A 84 2.09 -11.98 -9.00
CA SER A 84 3.16 -11.76 -9.96
C SER A 84 3.01 -10.43 -10.68
N ASN A 85 4.14 -9.79 -10.99
CA ASN A 85 4.19 -8.53 -11.74
C ASN A 85 3.30 -7.43 -11.15
N VAL A 86 3.40 -7.21 -9.83
CA VAL A 86 2.74 -6.09 -9.14
C VAL A 86 3.79 -5.00 -8.93
N VAL A 87 3.66 -3.88 -9.64
CA VAL A 87 4.65 -2.79 -9.65
C VAL A 87 4.03 -1.52 -9.07
N ILE A 88 4.72 -0.91 -8.12
CA ILE A 88 4.31 0.34 -7.45
C ILE A 88 5.49 1.29 -7.54
N GLU A 89 5.49 2.21 -8.52
CA GLU A 89 6.65 3.05 -8.76
C GLU A 89 6.33 4.52 -9.05
N HIS A 90 7.30 5.38 -8.84
CA HIS A 90 7.22 6.83 -9.11
C HIS A 90 6.02 7.52 -8.44
N ASN A 91 5.45 6.96 -7.38
CA ASN A 91 4.36 7.59 -6.66
C ASN A 91 4.89 8.53 -5.58
N ILE A 92 4.09 9.54 -5.23
CA ILE A 92 4.34 10.41 -4.08
C ILE A 92 3.27 10.14 -3.03
N PHE A 93 3.69 9.69 -1.85
CA PHE A 93 2.85 9.49 -0.67
C PHE A 93 3.16 10.58 0.35
N ASP A 94 2.32 11.63 0.40
CA ASP A 94 2.58 12.84 1.16
C ASP A 94 1.63 13.00 2.35
N ARG A 95 2.16 12.93 3.57
CA ARG A 95 1.48 13.24 4.83
C ARG A 95 0.15 12.53 4.99
N GLY A 96 0.22 11.26 5.34
CA GLY A 96 -0.95 10.47 5.69
C GLY A 96 -1.41 10.72 7.13
N PHE A 97 -2.71 10.60 7.38
CA PHE A 97 -3.26 10.56 8.75
C PHE A 97 -3.04 9.20 9.42
N ALA A 98 -2.45 8.26 8.71
CA ALA A 98 -2.12 6.93 9.16
C ALA A 98 -0.87 6.44 8.41
N PHE A 99 -0.69 5.12 8.28
CA PHE A 99 0.45 4.58 7.54
C PHE A 99 0.43 5.04 6.08
N LEU A 100 1.58 5.50 5.57
CA LEU A 100 1.71 5.80 4.15
C LEU A 100 1.62 4.52 3.32
N VAL A 101 2.25 3.44 3.78
CA VAL A 101 2.25 2.14 3.12
C VAL A 101 1.92 1.04 4.12
N SER A 102 1.11 0.08 3.68
CA SER A 102 0.81 -1.13 4.46
C SER A 102 0.74 -2.35 3.54
N THR A 103 1.40 -3.41 3.98
CA THR A 103 1.33 -4.72 3.32
C THR A 103 0.56 -5.75 4.16
N TYR A 104 0.14 -5.39 5.38
CA TYR A 104 -0.46 -6.32 6.35
C TYR A 104 0.39 -7.56 6.55
N SER A 105 -0.17 -8.72 6.23
CA SER A 105 0.50 -10.01 6.26
C SER A 105 0.95 -10.50 4.90
N ALA A 106 0.79 -9.69 3.85
CA ALA A 106 1.33 -10.04 2.54
C ALA A 106 2.85 -10.03 2.59
N ASP A 107 3.45 -10.93 1.86
CA ASP A 107 4.89 -10.91 1.68
C ASP A 107 5.25 -9.72 0.77
N ALA A 108 5.94 -8.74 1.32
CA ALA A 108 6.35 -7.56 0.57
C ALA A 108 7.31 -7.90 -0.59
N SER A 109 7.99 -9.04 -0.51
CA SER A 109 8.90 -9.50 -1.57
C SER A 109 8.18 -9.86 -2.89
N GLU A 110 6.87 -10.06 -2.85
CA GLU A 110 6.04 -10.30 -4.03
C GLU A 110 5.58 -9.01 -4.72
N LEU A 111 5.86 -7.87 -4.09
CA LEU A 111 5.51 -6.54 -4.58
C LEU A 111 6.79 -5.80 -4.98
N ASN A 112 6.81 -5.24 -6.16
CA ASN A 112 7.93 -4.48 -6.66
C ASN A 112 7.70 -2.98 -6.44
N TYR A 113 8.25 -2.45 -5.34
CA TYR A 113 8.28 -1.02 -5.08
C TYR A 113 9.56 -0.41 -5.66
N ASN A 114 9.44 0.72 -6.35
CA ASN A 114 10.59 1.37 -6.96
C ASN A 114 10.41 2.89 -7.07
N GLU A 115 11.42 3.63 -6.69
CA GLU A 115 11.52 5.09 -6.90
C GLU A 115 10.32 5.89 -6.37
N ASN A 116 9.65 5.43 -5.31
CA ASN A 116 8.58 6.21 -4.71
C ASN A 116 9.13 7.27 -3.73
N VAL A 117 8.34 8.30 -3.50
CA VAL A 117 8.63 9.38 -2.54
C VAL A 117 7.68 9.26 -1.36
N TYR A 118 8.24 9.22 -0.16
CA TYR A 118 7.51 9.11 1.11
C TYR A 118 7.77 10.36 1.95
N VAL A 119 6.76 11.18 2.16
CA VAL A 119 6.83 12.41 2.97
C VAL A 119 5.92 12.27 4.17
N GLN A 120 6.45 12.39 5.38
CA GLN A 120 5.67 12.30 6.61
C GLN A 120 6.26 13.18 7.71
N GLU A 121 5.44 13.56 8.68
CA GLU A 121 5.92 14.23 9.87
C GLU A 121 6.78 13.30 10.72
N LYS A 122 7.86 13.84 11.29
CA LYS A 122 8.73 13.07 12.18
C LYS A 122 7.95 12.59 13.41
N GLY A 123 8.07 11.29 13.70
CA GLY A 123 7.35 10.61 14.76
C GLY A 123 5.99 10.07 14.39
N GLU A 124 5.46 10.42 13.22
CA GLU A 124 4.19 9.89 12.72
C GLU A 124 4.34 8.52 12.03
N LEU A 125 3.20 7.87 11.78
CA LEU A 125 3.13 6.52 11.22
C LEU A 125 3.65 6.50 9.77
N LEU A 126 4.64 5.68 9.50
CA LEU A 126 5.23 5.52 8.17
C LEU A 126 4.70 4.27 7.47
N ALA A 127 4.92 3.11 8.06
CA ALA A 127 4.59 1.84 7.42
C ALA A 127 4.08 0.79 8.41
N PHE A 128 3.23 -0.12 7.90
CA PHE A 128 2.79 -1.30 8.61
C PHE A 128 3.15 -2.54 7.79
N ILE A 129 4.19 -3.26 8.21
CA ILE A 129 4.78 -4.35 7.45
C ILE A 129 4.99 -5.54 8.39
N ASN A 130 4.59 -6.72 7.95
CA ASN A 130 4.71 -7.96 8.75
C ASN A 130 4.14 -7.80 10.17
N SER A 131 2.95 -7.17 10.28
CA SER A 131 2.28 -6.89 11.56
C SER A 131 3.06 -5.97 12.50
N THR A 132 4.04 -5.23 12.00
CA THR A 132 4.88 -4.30 12.77
C THR A 132 4.66 -2.88 12.31
N THR A 133 4.52 -1.98 13.28
CA THR A 133 4.41 -0.53 13.06
C THR A 133 5.79 0.11 12.96
N HIS A 134 5.98 0.91 11.93
CA HIS A 134 7.18 1.72 11.71
C HIS A 134 6.82 3.19 11.64
N TYR A 135 7.68 4.05 12.18
CA TYR A 135 7.48 5.49 12.28
C TYR A 135 8.47 6.24 11.38
N MET A 136 8.12 7.49 11.06
CA MET A 136 9.03 8.42 10.39
C MET A 136 10.08 8.89 11.38
N ASP A 137 11.18 8.17 11.46
CA ASP A 137 12.33 8.43 12.33
C ASP A 137 13.65 8.46 11.54
N ASP A 138 14.78 8.45 12.24
CA ASP A 138 16.09 8.49 11.59
C ASP A 138 16.43 7.21 10.80
N ASN A 139 15.67 6.13 10.98
CA ASN A 139 15.79 4.87 10.27
C ASN A 139 14.74 4.73 9.13
N ALA A 140 13.90 5.73 8.91
CA ALA A 140 12.78 5.64 7.98
C ALA A 140 13.20 5.22 6.55
N TYR A 141 14.30 5.75 6.05
CA TYR A 141 14.86 5.33 4.76
C TYR A 141 15.19 3.84 4.77
N LYS A 142 15.92 3.38 5.78
CA LYS A 142 16.29 1.97 5.92
C LYS A 142 15.06 1.07 6.04
N THR A 143 14.04 1.51 6.75
CA THR A 143 12.76 0.80 6.87
C THR A 143 12.10 0.62 5.50
N VAL A 144 12.03 1.66 4.70
CA VAL A 144 11.41 1.58 3.36
C VAL A 144 12.29 0.75 2.41
N SER A 145 13.59 1.01 2.38
CA SER A 145 14.53 0.27 1.54
C SER A 145 14.54 -1.24 1.85
N ASP A 146 14.72 -1.60 3.12
CA ASP A 146 14.96 -3.00 3.49
C ASP A 146 13.66 -3.82 3.65
N LEU A 147 12.56 -3.21 4.11
CA LEU A 147 11.33 -3.93 4.45
C LEU A 147 10.24 -3.79 3.39
N VAL A 148 10.16 -2.66 2.71
CA VAL A 148 9.25 -2.47 1.56
C VAL A 148 9.92 -2.93 0.27
N GLY A 149 11.26 -2.87 0.22
CA GLY A 149 12.05 -3.24 -0.94
C GLY A 149 12.20 -2.12 -1.97
N ASP A 150 11.90 -0.87 -1.59
CA ASP A 150 12.08 0.30 -2.46
C ASP A 150 13.48 0.90 -2.23
N GLU A 151 14.49 0.29 -2.83
CA GLU A 151 15.89 0.69 -2.64
C GLU A 151 16.22 2.07 -3.24
N ALA A 152 15.46 2.51 -4.23
CA ALA A 152 15.64 3.80 -4.89
C ALA A 152 14.68 4.88 -4.36
N CYS A 153 14.02 4.64 -3.22
CA CYS A 153 13.06 5.57 -2.63
C CYS A 153 13.69 6.88 -2.16
N CYS A 154 12.84 7.90 -2.07
CA CYS A 154 13.14 9.15 -1.37
C CYS A 154 12.27 9.26 -0.12
N VAL A 155 12.87 9.36 1.06
CA VAL A 155 12.15 9.49 2.34
C VAL A 155 12.44 10.84 2.97
N ILE A 156 11.40 11.63 3.21
CA ILE A 156 11.49 13.00 3.69
C ILE A 156 10.69 13.17 4.98
N GLY A 157 11.40 13.31 6.09
CA GLY A 157 10.81 13.71 7.37
C GLY A 157 10.62 15.21 7.44
N VAL A 158 9.40 15.70 7.63
CA VAL A 158 9.10 17.11 7.79
C VAL A 158 8.81 17.45 9.26
N ASN A 159 9.07 18.70 9.66
CA ASN A 159 8.68 19.25 10.95
C ASN A 159 7.65 20.34 10.70
N TRP A 160 6.57 20.34 11.45
CA TRP A 160 5.55 21.39 11.45
C TRP A 160 5.65 22.18 12.74
#